data_7784412729c5efc88bb717c213b657b9
#
_entry.id   7784412729c5efc88bb717c213b657b9
#
_cell.length_a   1.000
_cell.length_b   1.000
_cell.length_c   1.000
_cell.angle_alpha   90.00
_cell.angle_beta   90.00
_cell.angle_gamma   90.00
#
_symmetry.space_group_name_H-M   'P 1'
#
loop_
_entity.id
_entity.type
_entity.pdbx_description
1 polymer ?
#
loop_
_entity_poly.entity_id
_entity_poly.type
_entity_poly.pdbx_seq_one_letter_code
_entity_poly.pdbx_strand_id
1 'polypeptide(L)'
;TLNEGIAIKSPIDKVFLIPTTVEERTIKKVNVQTKDAQFVTSEVNVKFRVNQKDAFKVYKRYTTLDNLKQNIISNYAQKSIETVVTQYNVIDVLGAKKNEVYKMASKDLQEMLKSEGVELIQLTIKDMNAGDEIEKAIADEAVAKKRVETAEQNRLKAKKDAQTKVINAKAEADANKILEKQLTNKILAQQWIKKWNGEVPKVSGDNKSMINIGELMK
;
A
#
# COMPACT_ATOMS: atom_id res chain seq x y z
N THR A 1 -36.26 -29.95 15.81
CA THR A 1 -36.23 -28.51 16.04
C THR A 1 -37.64 -28.03 16.39
N LEU A 2 -37.78 -27.35 17.51
CA LEU A 2 -39.01 -26.69 17.87
C LEU A 2 -39.07 -25.33 17.21
N ASN A 3 -40.23 -24.99 16.64
CA ASN A 3 -40.45 -23.65 16.09
C ASN A 3 -40.70 -22.65 17.23
N GLU A 4 -40.71 -21.36 16.91
CA GLU A 4 -41.05 -20.30 17.87
C GLU A 4 -42.45 -20.56 18.44
N GLY A 5 -42.55 -20.46 19.77
CA GLY A 5 -43.81 -20.66 20.47
C GLY A 5 -43.67 -21.49 21.75
N ILE A 6 -44.82 -21.81 22.34
CA ILE A 6 -44.89 -22.65 23.54
C ILE A 6 -44.86 -24.13 23.10
N ALA A 7 -43.82 -24.84 23.55
CA ALA A 7 -43.71 -26.29 23.30
C ALA A 7 -43.83 -27.07 24.62
N ILE A 8 -44.70 -28.07 24.65
CA ILE A 8 -44.83 -29.01 25.78
C ILE A 8 -43.84 -30.14 25.59
N LYS A 9 -42.99 -30.36 26.60
CA LYS A 9 -42.03 -31.47 26.59
C LYS A 9 -42.42 -32.52 27.62
N SER A 10 -42.05 -33.78 27.34
CA SER A 10 -42.12 -34.82 28.36
C SER A 10 -41.11 -34.54 29.50
N PRO A 11 -41.40 -34.92 30.75
CA PRO A 11 -40.47 -34.77 31.88
C PRO A 11 -39.10 -35.50 31.66
N ILE A 12 -39.06 -36.46 30.78
CA ILE A 12 -37.89 -37.28 30.47
C ILE A 12 -37.03 -36.65 29.35
N ASP A 13 -37.60 -35.74 28.58
CA ASP A 13 -36.89 -35.12 27.45
C ASP A 13 -35.85 -34.10 27.91
N LYS A 14 -34.65 -34.18 27.36
CA LYS A 14 -33.60 -33.17 27.51
C LYS A 14 -33.70 -32.13 26.39
N VAL A 15 -33.80 -30.86 26.74
CA VAL A 15 -33.78 -29.77 25.78
C VAL A 15 -32.36 -29.21 25.72
N PHE A 16 -31.85 -29.08 24.51
CA PHE A 16 -30.56 -28.43 24.23
C PHE A 16 -30.82 -27.19 23.41
N LEU A 17 -30.26 -26.06 23.86
CA LEU A 17 -30.36 -24.79 23.18
C LEU A 17 -29.08 -24.55 22.37
N ILE A 18 -29.24 -24.32 21.07
CA ILE A 18 -28.17 -23.85 20.21
C ILE A 18 -28.56 -22.44 19.76
N PRO A 19 -27.85 -21.41 20.23
CA PRO A 19 -28.12 -20.05 19.77
C PRO A 19 -27.80 -19.91 18.28
N THR A 20 -28.71 -19.31 17.54
CA THR A 20 -28.55 -18.94 16.13
C THR A 20 -28.14 -17.47 15.96
N THR A 21 -27.88 -16.80 17.07
CA THR A 21 -27.32 -15.46 17.12
C THR A 21 -25.85 -15.45 16.73
N VAL A 22 -25.32 -14.26 16.46
CA VAL A 22 -23.89 -14.10 16.19
C VAL A 22 -23.10 -14.37 17.46
N GLU A 23 -22.21 -15.31 17.40
CA GLU A 23 -21.31 -15.73 18.45
C GLU A 23 -19.86 -15.36 18.10
N GLU A 24 -19.04 -15.24 19.13
CA GLU A 24 -17.64 -14.85 18.98
C GLU A 24 -16.71 -15.85 19.65
N ARG A 25 -15.58 -16.11 19.01
CA ARG A 25 -14.49 -16.91 19.56
C ARG A 25 -13.16 -16.21 19.35
N THR A 26 -12.46 -15.90 20.44
CA THR A 26 -11.10 -15.38 20.43
C THR A 26 -10.09 -16.48 20.73
N ILE A 27 -9.06 -16.56 19.89
CA ILE A 27 -7.93 -17.47 20.02
C ILE A 27 -6.70 -16.58 20.25
N LYS A 28 -6.17 -16.59 21.47
CA LYS A 28 -5.15 -15.62 21.93
C LYS A 28 -3.75 -15.84 21.36
N LYS A 29 -3.40 -17.07 20.98
CA LYS A 29 -2.07 -17.41 20.46
C LYS A 29 -2.21 -18.42 19.34
N VAL A 30 -2.20 -17.93 18.12
CA VAL A 30 -2.10 -18.73 16.91
C VAL A 30 -0.68 -18.58 16.40
N ASN A 31 0.12 -19.65 16.54
CA ASN A 31 1.48 -19.68 16.01
C ASN A 31 1.45 -20.39 14.67
N VAL A 32 1.94 -19.72 13.64
CA VAL A 32 2.03 -20.26 12.29
C VAL A 32 3.42 -20.00 11.73
N GLN A 33 3.88 -20.91 10.86
CA GLN A 33 5.15 -20.80 10.19
C GLN A 33 4.95 -20.24 8.78
N THR A 34 5.75 -19.27 8.40
CA THR A 34 5.75 -18.67 7.06
C THR A 34 6.58 -19.52 6.08
N LYS A 35 6.51 -19.21 4.79
CA LYS A 35 7.25 -19.87 3.72
C LYS A 35 8.77 -19.88 3.96
N ASP A 36 9.30 -18.81 4.52
CA ASP A 36 10.72 -18.63 4.88
C ASP A 36 11.07 -19.15 6.27
N ALA A 37 10.25 -20.09 6.81
CA ALA A 37 10.45 -20.77 8.07
C ALA A 37 10.50 -19.86 9.30
N GLN A 38 9.94 -18.65 9.23
CA GLN A 38 9.78 -17.76 10.38
C GLN A 38 8.47 -18.06 11.10
N PHE A 39 8.44 -17.89 12.43
CA PHE A 39 7.23 -18.04 13.22
C PHE A 39 6.54 -16.69 13.41
N VAL A 40 5.23 -16.69 13.16
CA VAL A 40 4.38 -15.53 13.40
C VAL A 40 3.32 -15.90 14.41
N THR A 41 3.20 -15.11 15.47
CA THR A 41 2.16 -15.23 16.49
C THR A 41 1.09 -14.19 16.24
N SER A 42 -0.17 -14.58 16.37
CA SER A 42 -1.30 -13.65 16.22
C SER A 42 -2.44 -13.96 17.19
N GLU A 43 -3.27 -12.96 17.50
CA GLU A 43 -4.57 -13.14 18.11
C GLU A 43 -5.63 -13.17 17.02
N VAL A 44 -6.51 -14.16 17.05
CA VAL A 44 -7.54 -14.37 16.05
C VAL A 44 -8.91 -14.31 16.70
N ASN A 45 -9.78 -13.48 16.13
CA ASN A 45 -11.17 -13.35 16.54
C ASN A 45 -12.07 -13.80 15.39
N VAL A 46 -12.94 -14.77 15.67
CA VAL A 46 -13.89 -15.33 14.71
C VAL A 46 -15.30 -15.03 15.18
N LYS A 47 -16.06 -14.26 14.37
CA LYS A 47 -17.50 -14.07 14.55
C LYS A 47 -18.23 -14.98 13.58
N PHE A 48 -19.13 -15.79 14.12
CA PHE A 48 -19.83 -16.79 13.36
C PHE A 48 -21.28 -16.93 13.82
N ARG A 49 -22.08 -17.62 13.04
CA ARG A 49 -23.47 -17.91 13.33
C ARG A 49 -23.78 -19.34 12.90
N VAL A 50 -24.56 -20.06 13.72
CA VAL A 50 -25.10 -21.37 13.32
C VAL A 50 -26.36 -21.12 12.48
N ASN A 51 -26.44 -21.69 11.29
CA ASN A 51 -27.63 -21.62 10.48
C ASN A 51 -28.78 -22.39 11.13
N GLN A 52 -29.95 -21.78 11.22
CA GLN A 52 -31.14 -22.40 11.81
C GLN A 52 -31.47 -23.76 11.17
N LYS A 53 -31.30 -23.88 9.87
CA LYS A 53 -31.52 -25.12 9.10
C LYS A 53 -30.55 -26.23 9.48
N ASP A 54 -29.33 -25.87 9.87
CA ASP A 54 -28.26 -26.80 10.18
C ASP A 54 -28.09 -27.03 11.68
N ALA A 55 -28.85 -26.36 12.54
CA ALA A 55 -28.76 -26.45 14.00
C ALA A 55 -28.85 -27.89 14.52
N PHE A 56 -29.72 -28.72 13.94
CA PHE A 56 -29.80 -30.13 14.28
C PHE A 56 -28.55 -30.92 13.89
N LYS A 57 -27.96 -30.65 12.74
CA LYS A 57 -26.71 -31.24 12.27
C LYS A 57 -25.55 -30.88 13.20
N VAL A 58 -25.46 -29.60 13.59
CA VAL A 58 -24.46 -29.08 14.54
C VAL A 58 -24.64 -29.78 15.91
N TYR A 59 -25.88 -29.87 16.41
CA TYR A 59 -26.15 -30.59 17.66
C TYR A 59 -25.72 -32.05 17.61
N LYS A 60 -26.09 -32.75 16.55
CA LYS A 60 -25.77 -34.20 16.42
C LYS A 60 -24.27 -34.46 16.41
N ARG A 61 -23.47 -33.52 15.87
CA ARG A 61 -22.01 -33.64 15.77
C ARG A 61 -21.30 -33.18 17.04
N TYR A 62 -21.72 -32.03 17.59
CA TYR A 62 -20.94 -31.32 18.61
C TYR A 62 -21.62 -31.29 19.98
N THR A 63 -22.91 -31.59 20.07
CA THR A 63 -23.71 -31.61 21.28
C THR A 63 -23.91 -30.25 21.93
N THR A 64 -22.84 -29.45 22.05
CA THR A 64 -22.86 -28.12 22.65
C THR A 64 -22.18 -27.06 21.76
N LEU A 65 -22.56 -25.81 21.95
CA LEU A 65 -21.90 -24.69 21.26
C LEU A 65 -20.44 -24.54 21.69
N ASP A 66 -20.12 -24.83 22.96
CA ASP A 66 -18.74 -24.73 23.45
C ASP A 66 -17.82 -25.75 22.79
N ASN A 67 -18.28 -26.97 22.57
CA ASN A 67 -17.54 -27.96 21.81
C ASN A 67 -17.32 -27.52 20.37
N LEU A 68 -18.33 -26.91 19.72
CA LEU A 68 -18.19 -26.33 18.39
C LEU A 68 -17.11 -25.23 18.40
N LYS A 69 -17.17 -24.30 19.37
CA LYS A 69 -16.20 -23.21 19.50
C LYS A 69 -14.78 -23.70 19.69
N GLN A 70 -14.58 -24.67 20.58
CA GLN A 70 -13.24 -25.15 20.94
C GLN A 70 -12.64 -26.04 19.87
N ASN A 71 -13.41 -27.03 19.38
CA ASN A 71 -12.88 -28.07 18.51
C ASN A 71 -12.94 -27.73 17.02
N ILE A 72 -13.93 -26.94 16.59
CA ILE A 72 -14.11 -26.66 15.17
C ILE A 72 -13.67 -25.24 14.83
N ILE A 73 -14.25 -24.24 15.48
CA ILE A 73 -13.97 -22.84 15.14
C ILE A 73 -12.48 -22.53 15.36
N SER A 74 -11.93 -22.96 16.52
CA SER A 74 -10.52 -22.71 16.83
C SER A 74 -9.58 -23.46 15.89
N ASN A 75 -9.82 -24.75 15.64
CA ASN A 75 -8.95 -25.57 14.80
C ASN A 75 -9.02 -25.17 13.32
N TYR A 76 -10.23 -24.86 12.82
CA TYR A 76 -10.39 -24.43 11.42
C TYR A 76 -9.81 -23.04 11.18
N ALA A 77 -9.97 -22.12 12.14
CA ALA A 77 -9.33 -20.81 12.05
C ALA A 77 -7.80 -20.91 12.01
N GLN A 78 -7.22 -21.73 12.91
CA GLN A 78 -5.79 -21.98 12.91
C GLN A 78 -5.32 -22.60 11.59
N LYS A 79 -6.00 -23.66 11.13
CA LYS A 79 -5.65 -24.38 9.91
C LYS A 79 -5.75 -23.48 8.67
N SER A 80 -6.79 -22.67 8.57
CA SER A 80 -6.97 -21.73 7.47
C SER A 80 -5.83 -20.69 7.42
N ILE A 81 -5.48 -20.12 8.56
CA ILE A 81 -4.38 -19.16 8.64
C ILE A 81 -3.05 -19.82 8.29
N GLU A 82 -2.79 -21.01 8.82
CA GLU A 82 -1.59 -21.80 8.53
C GLU A 82 -1.47 -22.12 7.03
N THR A 83 -2.54 -22.62 6.42
CA THR A 83 -2.59 -22.96 4.98
C THR A 83 -2.24 -21.76 4.10
N VAL A 84 -2.69 -20.58 4.47
CA VAL A 84 -2.42 -19.37 3.68
C VAL A 84 -1.06 -18.78 4.01
N VAL A 85 -0.71 -18.64 5.29
CA VAL A 85 0.54 -17.99 5.73
C VAL A 85 1.78 -18.74 5.24
N THR A 86 1.74 -20.07 5.18
CA THR A 86 2.84 -20.91 4.65
C THR A 86 3.18 -20.64 3.18
N GLN A 87 2.31 -19.96 2.45
CA GLN A 87 2.56 -19.61 1.04
C GLN A 87 3.32 -18.29 0.87
N TYR A 88 3.43 -17.49 1.94
CA TYR A 88 4.01 -16.15 1.92
C TYR A 88 5.23 -16.04 2.84
N ASN A 89 6.16 -15.16 2.48
CA ASN A 89 7.29 -14.79 3.34
C ASN A 89 6.80 -13.86 4.47
N VAL A 90 7.52 -13.81 5.58
CA VAL A 90 7.17 -12.99 6.75
C VAL A 90 6.98 -11.52 6.40
N ILE A 91 7.82 -10.96 5.53
CA ILE A 91 7.73 -9.58 5.04
C ILE A 91 6.41 -9.31 4.32
N ASP A 92 5.96 -10.24 3.48
CA ASP A 92 4.69 -10.14 2.76
C ASP A 92 3.50 -10.21 3.72
N VAL A 93 3.55 -11.14 4.69
CA VAL A 93 2.49 -11.37 5.68
C VAL A 93 2.32 -10.17 6.61
N LEU A 94 3.41 -9.57 7.09
CA LEU A 94 3.36 -8.41 7.99
C LEU A 94 3.21 -7.08 7.23
N GLY A 95 3.54 -7.05 5.94
CA GLY A 95 3.60 -5.84 5.11
C GLY A 95 2.62 -5.80 3.95
N ALA A 96 3.17 -5.82 2.75
CA ALA A 96 2.45 -5.46 1.52
C ALA A 96 1.25 -6.36 1.18
N LYS A 97 1.31 -7.65 1.53
CA LYS A 97 0.25 -8.62 1.20
C LYS A 97 -0.64 -8.98 2.37
N LYS A 98 -0.53 -8.27 3.50
CA LYS A 98 -1.32 -8.52 4.71
C LYS A 98 -2.83 -8.66 4.43
N ASN A 99 -3.38 -7.74 3.64
CA ASN A 99 -4.80 -7.76 3.30
C ASN A 99 -5.19 -8.93 2.39
N GLU A 100 -4.29 -9.36 1.51
CA GLU A 100 -4.49 -10.52 0.64
C GLU A 100 -4.52 -11.81 1.46
N VAL A 101 -3.54 -11.98 2.36
CA VAL A 101 -3.48 -13.10 3.31
C VAL A 101 -4.75 -13.19 4.14
N TYR A 102 -5.22 -12.07 4.69
CA TYR A 102 -6.45 -12.04 5.48
C TYR A 102 -7.69 -12.43 4.67
N LYS A 103 -7.80 -11.93 3.45
CA LYS A 103 -8.91 -12.25 2.55
C LYS A 103 -8.93 -13.72 2.16
N MET A 104 -7.76 -14.29 1.86
CA MET A 104 -7.63 -15.72 1.52
C MET A 104 -7.94 -16.60 2.72
N ALA A 105 -7.40 -16.30 3.91
CA ALA A 105 -7.71 -17.03 5.15
C ALA A 105 -9.20 -16.95 5.49
N SER A 106 -9.83 -15.79 5.33
CA SER A 106 -11.27 -15.64 5.57
C SER A 106 -12.10 -16.50 4.61
N LYS A 107 -11.72 -16.55 3.33
CA LYS A 107 -12.40 -17.36 2.32
C LYS A 107 -12.27 -18.86 2.62
N ASP A 108 -11.05 -19.31 2.91
CA ASP A 108 -10.77 -20.70 3.23
C ASP A 108 -11.54 -21.15 4.49
N LEU A 109 -11.51 -20.33 5.54
CA LEU A 109 -12.28 -20.58 6.76
C LEU A 109 -13.80 -20.63 6.49
N GLN A 110 -14.31 -19.72 5.65
CA GLN A 110 -15.71 -19.70 5.28
C GLN A 110 -16.15 -21.00 4.59
N GLU A 111 -15.34 -21.52 3.68
CA GLU A 111 -15.61 -22.78 2.97
C GLU A 111 -15.60 -23.96 3.94
N MET A 112 -14.62 -24.04 4.84
CA MET A 112 -14.57 -25.08 5.86
C MET A 112 -15.76 -25.04 6.82
N LEU A 113 -16.12 -23.87 7.34
CA LEU A 113 -17.23 -23.72 8.28
C LEU A 113 -18.59 -23.97 7.64
N LYS A 114 -18.77 -23.61 6.37
CA LYS A 114 -19.99 -23.87 5.61
C LYS A 114 -20.30 -25.36 5.53
N SER A 115 -19.29 -26.22 5.41
CA SER A 115 -19.45 -27.69 5.40
C SER A 115 -20.02 -28.22 6.72
N GLU A 116 -19.81 -27.48 7.83
CA GLU A 116 -20.30 -27.84 9.17
C GLU A 116 -21.65 -27.21 9.54
N GLY A 117 -22.25 -26.41 8.65
CA GLY A 117 -23.50 -25.71 8.91
C GLY A 117 -23.33 -24.42 9.71
N VAL A 118 -22.12 -23.86 9.69
CA VAL A 118 -21.74 -22.62 10.36
C VAL A 118 -21.42 -21.56 9.31
N GLU A 119 -21.95 -20.37 9.50
CA GLU A 119 -21.69 -19.21 8.67
C GLU A 119 -20.63 -18.32 9.31
N LEU A 120 -19.56 -18.04 8.59
CA LEU A 120 -18.56 -17.05 9.01
C LEU A 120 -19.11 -15.64 8.76
N ILE A 121 -19.19 -14.82 9.81
CA ILE A 121 -19.58 -13.42 9.71
C ILE A 121 -18.34 -12.55 9.52
N GLN A 122 -17.30 -12.79 10.33
CA GLN A 122 -16.07 -12.01 10.27
C GLN A 122 -14.89 -12.80 10.84
N LEU A 123 -13.76 -12.73 10.15
CA LEU A 123 -12.46 -13.13 10.67
C LEU A 123 -11.63 -11.86 10.91
N THR A 124 -11.11 -11.70 12.11
CA THR A 124 -10.21 -10.60 12.47
C THR A 124 -8.92 -11.18 13.01
N ILE A 125 -7.80 -10.82 12.42
CA ILE A 125 -6.47 -11.22 12.87
C ILE A 125 -5.80 -9.96 13.43
N LYS A 126 -5.43 -10.02 14.71
CA LYS A 126 -4.83 -8.90 15.47
C LYS A 126 -3.42 -9.28 15.89
N ASP A 127 -2.64 -8.25 16.21
CA ASP A 127 -1.35 -8.37 16.89
C ASP A 127 -0.42 -9.41 16.25
N MET A 128 -0.33 -9.37 14.90
CA MET A 128 0.56 -10.26 14.18
C MET A 128 2.01 -9.83 14.42
N ASN A 129 2.77 -10.67 15.09
CA ASN A 129 4.14 -10.39 15.53
C ASN A 129 5.06 -11.56 15.15
N ALA A 130 6.23 -11.26 14.58
CA ALA A 130 7.25 -12.25 14.22
C ALA A 130 8.47 -12.23 15.16
N GLY A 131 8.41 -11.43 16.22
CA GLY A 131 9.52 -11.19 17.14
C GLY A 131 10.37 -9.96 16.78
N ASP A 132 10.91 -9.32 17.81
CA ASP A 132 11.59 -8.03 17.70
C ASP A 132 12.76 -8.03 16.71
N GLU A 133 13.52 -9.12 16.66
CA GLU A 133 14.65 -9.25 15.73
C GLU A 133 14.21 -9.27 14.27
N ILE A 134 13.14 -10.00 13.97
CA ILE A 134 12.57 -10.11 12.62
C ILE A 134 11.93 -8.77 12.23
N GLU A 135 11.17 -8.16 13.12
CA GLU A 135 10.56 -6.85 12.87
C GLU A 135 11.59 -5.77 12.60
N LYS A 136 12.71 -5.78 13.35
CA LYS A 136 13.84 -4.88 13.11
C LYS A 136 14.48 -5.15 11.74
N ALA A 137 14.74 -6.41 11.39
CA ALA A 137 15.30 -6.76 10.09
C ALA A 137 14.39 -6.31 8.93
N ILE A 138 13.07 -6.47 9.07
CA ILE A 138 12.08 -6.00 8.09
C ILE A 138 12.11 -4.46 7.97
N ALA A 139 12.19 -3.75 9.11
CA ALA A 139 12.27 -2.30 9.12
C ALA A 139 13.56 -1.81 8.44
N ASP A 140 14.70 -2.43 8.73
CA ASP A 140 16.00 -2.10 8.12
C ASP A 140 15.99 -2.36 6.60
N GLU A 141 15.41 -3.48 6.15
CA GLU A 141 15.22 -3.78 4.73
C GLU A 141 14.32 -2.76 4.03
N ALA A 142 13.21 -2.37 4.66
CA ALA A 142 12.30 -1.36 4.12
C ALA A 142 13.01 0.00 3.96
N VAL A 143 13.83 0.40 4.95
CA VAL A 143 14.66 1.60 4.88
C VAL A 143 15.69 1.51 3.75
N ALA A 144 16.37 0.36 3.61
CA ALA A 144 17.35 0.15 2.54
C ALA A 144 16.70 0.23 1.15
N LYS A 145 15.55 -0.42 0.94
CA LYS A 145 14.78 -0.32 -0.30
C LYS A 145 14.37 1.12 -0.61
N LYS A 146 13.91 1.86 0.39
CA LYS A 146 13.54 3.27 0.23
C LYS A 146 14.72 4.16 -0.15
N ARG A 147 15.91 3.90 0.41
CA ARG A 147 17.15 4.61 0.04
C ARG A 147 17.52 4.35 -1.43
N VAL A 148 17.44 3.11 -1.88
CA VAL A 148 17.72 2.74 -3.28
C VAL A 148 16.73 3.43 -4.23
N GLU A 149 15.43 3.36 -3.93
CA GLU A 149 14.40 4.04 -4.71
C GLU A 149 14.64 5.56 -4.79
N THR A 150 14.95 6.19 -3.65
CA THR A 150 15.24 7.63 -3.60
C THR A 150 16.49 7.98 -4.41
N ALA A 151 17.56 7.18 -4.32
CA ALA A 151 18.77 7.39 -5.11
C ALA A 151 18.50 7.26 -6.62
N GLU A 152 17.67 6.32 -7.02
CA GLU A 152 17.27 6.14 -8.42
C GLU A 152 16.42 7.32 -8.93
N GLN A 153 15.47 7.79 -8.15
CA GLN A 153 14.69 8.99 -8.46
C GLN A 153 15.58 10.22 -8.60
N ASN A 154 16.54 10.41 -7.69
CA ASN A 154 17.50 11.51 -7.76
C ASN A 154 18.39 11.42 -9.01
N ARG A 155 18.84 10.20 -9.40
CA ARG A 155 19.60 9.98 -10.62
C ARG A 155 18.80 10.33 -11.87
N LEU A 156 17.51 9.90 -11.91
CA LEU A 156 16.60 10.21 -13.03
C LEU A 156 16.33 11.72 -13.12
N LYS A 157 16.14 12.38 -11.98
CA LYS A 157 15.97 13.84 -11.92
C LYS A 157 17.21 14.56 -12.43
N ALA A 158 18.40 14.20 -11.94
CA ALA A 158 19.67 14.80 -12.39
C ALA A 158 19.89 14.60 -13.90
N LYS A 159 19.54 13.42 -14.44
CA LYS A 159 19.61 13.16 -15.88
C LYS A 159 18.65 14.05 -16.68
N LYS A 160 17.40 14.23 -16.22
CA LYS A 160 16.43 15.13 -16.84
C LYS A 160 16.90 16.59 -16.78
N ASP A 161 17.40 17.02 -15.63
CA ASP A 161 17.91 18.37 -15.44
C ASP A 161 19.10 18.66 -16.38
N ALA A 162 20.03 17.71 -16.52
CA ALA A 162 21.13 17.81 -17.46
C ALA A 162 20.64 17.89 -18.92
N GLN A 163 19.68 17.05 -19.30
CA GLN A 163 19.08 17.09 -20.65
C GLN A 163 18.39 18.44 -20.90
N THR A 164 17.65 18.95 -19.92
CA THR A 164 16.98 20.26 -20.02
C THR A 164 17.99 21.39 -20.20
N LYS A 165 19.11 21.37 -19.46
CA LYS A 165 20.19 22.35 -19.63
C LYS A 165 20.79 22.31 -21.04
N VAL A 166 21.02 21.10 -21.60
CA VAL A 166 21.53 20.95 -22.97
C VAL A 166 20.52 21.46 -24.01
N ILE A 167 19.23 21.16 -23.83
CA ILE A 167 18.16 21.62 -24.73
C ILE A 167 18.07 23.14 -24.69
N ASN A 168 18.09 23.75 -23.49
CA ASN A 168 18.04 25.19 -23.33
C ASN A 168 19.27 25.87 -23.96
N ALA A 169 20.47 25.34 -23.72
CA ALA A 169 21.69 25.89 -24.32
C ALA A 169 21.67 25.80 -25.87
N LYS A 170 21.15 24.71 -26.43
CA LYS A 170 20.97 24.57 -27.89
C LYS A 170 19.94 25.56 -28.41
N ALA A 171 18.79 25.70 -27.73
CA ALA A 171 17.76 26.67 -28.13
C ALA A 171 18.28 28.11 -28.09
N GLU A 172 19.07 28.45 -27.07
CA GLU A 172 19.70 29.77 -26.97
C GLU A 172 20.75 30.01 -28.07
N ALA A 173 21.57 28.97 -28.37
CA ALA A 173 22.54 29.04 -29.46
C ALA A 173 21.85 29.21 -30.83
N ASP A 174 20.75 28.49 -31.06
CA ASP A 174 19.98 28.57 -32.30
C ASP A 174 19.26 29.93 -32.42
N ALA A 175 18.70 30.43 -31.31
CA ALA A 175 18.12 31.78 -31.26
C ALA A 175 19.18 32.87 -31.59
N ASN A 176 20.38 32.76 -31.02
CA ASN A 176 21.47 33.66 -31.30
C ASN A 176 21.93 33.63 -32.78
N LYS A 177 22.02 32.42 -33.38
CA LYS A 177 22.31 32.25 -34.81
C LYS A 177 21.25 32.91 -35.71
N ILE A 178 19.98 32.82 -35.34
CA ILE A 178 18.88 33.45 -36.09
C ILE A 178 18.98 34.96 -35.95
N LEU A 179 19.26 35.50 -34.76
CA LEU A 179 19.47 36.91 -34.52
C LEU A 179 20.67 37.42 -35.29
N GLU A 180 21.79 36.68 -35.33
CA GLU A 180 23.00 37.05 -36.05
C GLU A 180 22.78 37.16 -37.58
N LYS A 181 21.96 36.24 -38.13
CA LYS A 181 21.56 36.28 -39.56
C LYS A 181 20.58 37.42 -39.90
N GLN A 182 19.81 37.92 -38.92
CA GLN A 182 18.80 38.98 -39.09
C GLN A 182 19.30 40.34 -38.65
N LEU A 183 20.47 40.45 -38.00
CA LEU A 183 21.07 41.68 -37.54
C LEU A 183 21.63 42.46 -38.74
N THR A 184 20.75 43.18 -39.43
CA THR A 184 21.14 44.28 -40.30
C THR A 184 21.56 45.47 -39.41
N ASN A 185 22.54 46.25 -39.84
CA ASN A 185 23.01 47.47 -39.12
C ASN A 185 21.88 48.37 -38.62
N LYS A 186 20.75 48.41 -39.32
CA LYS A 186 19.53 49.11 -38.90
C LYS A 186 18.88 48.59 -37.63
N ILE A 187 18.87 47.27 -37.42
CA ILE A 187 18.24 46.63 -36.23
C ILE A 187 19.13 46.85 -35.01
N LEU A 188 20.45 46.80 -35.18
CA LEU A 188 21.42 47.12 -34.13
C LEU A 188 21.26 48.56 -33.66
N ALA A 189 21.10 49.50 -34.60
CA ALA A 189 20.88 50.91 -34.29
C ALA A 189 19.53 51.10 -33.54
N GLN A 190 18.44 50.43 -33.92
CA GLN A 190 17.16 50.50 -33.23
C GLN A 190 17.21 49.92 -31.80
N GLN A 191 17.91 48.82 -31.60
CA GLN A 191 18.07 48.22 -30.26
C GLN A 191 18.92 49.12 -29.35
N TRP A 192 19.92 49.75 -29.93
CA TRP A 192 20.78 50.74 -29.23
C TRP A 192 19.96 51.95 -28.79
N ILE A 193 19.15 52.51 -29.69
CA ILE A 193 18.24 53.64 -29.42
C ILE A 193 17.21 53.29 -28.33
N LYS A 194 16.64 52.06 -28.34
CA LYS A 194 15.69 51.62 -27.32
C LYS A 194 16.30 51.43 -25.94
N LYS A 195 17.57 51.07 -25.84
CA LYS A 195 18.29 50.90 -24.57
C LYS A 195 18.98 52.16 -24.08
N TRP A 196 19.04 53.19 -24.92
CA TRP A 196 19.70 54.45 -24.55
C TRP A 196 18.81 55.25 -23.59
N ASN A 197 19.39 55.60 -22.44
CA ASN A 197 18.73 56.37 -21.38
C ASN A 197 18.67 57.87 -21.66
N GLY A 198 19.11 58.32 -22.83
CA GLY A 198 19.10 59.72 -23.23
C GLY A 198 20.33 60.59 -22.75
N GLU A 199 21.25 59.95 -22.00
CA GLU A 199 22.45 60.62 -21.51
C GLU A 199 23.65 60.32 -22.41
N VAL A 200 24.37 61.35 -22.80
CA VAL A 200 25.64 61.20 -23.54
C VAL A 200 26.69 60.66 -22.58
N PRO A 201 27.40 59.54 -22.91
CA PRO A 201 28.47 59.03 -22.06
C PRO A 201 29.52 60.12 -21.83
N LYS A 202 29.75 60.45 -20.57
CA LYS A 202 30.87 61.38 -20.21
C LYS A 202 32.17 60.56 -20.28
N VAL A 203 32.69 60.33 -21.48
CA VAL A 203 34.02 59.76 -21.65
C VAL A 203 35.01 60.96 -21.72
N SER A 204 35.71 61.18 -20.61
CA SER A 204 36.85 62.02 -20.52
C SER A 204 38.09 61.20 -20.91
N GLY A 205 38.48 61.23 -22.17
CA GLY A 205 39.67 60.52 -22.64
C GLY A 205 39.72 60.39 -24.16
N ASP A 206 40.81 60.88 -24.66
CA ASP A 206 41.38 60.86 -25.99
C ASP A 206 40.56 60.37 -27.20
N ASN A 207 40.57 61.18 -28.24
CA ASN A 207 39.68 61.33 -29.37
C ASN A 207 39.60 60.18 -30.39
N LYS A 208 39.67 58.90 -30.01
CA LYS A 208 39.66 57.77 -30.96
C LYS A 208 38.63 56.67 -30.77
N SER A 209 37.65 56.80 -29.91
CA SER A 209 36.58 55.82 -29.79
C SER A 209 35.18 56.40 -29.67
N MET A 210 34.84 57.30 -30.57
CA MET A 210 33.43 57.58 -30.84
C MET A 210 32.94 56.61 -31.91
N ILE A 211 32.04 55.73 -31.54
CA ILE A 211 31.26 54.92 -32.48
C ILE A 211 30.49 55.91 -33.34
N ASN A 212 30.89 56.07 -34.60
CA ASN A 212 30.24 56.95 -35.53
C ASN A 212 28.92 56.36 -36.00
N ILE A 213 27.82 56.72 -35.32
CA ILE A 213 26.47 56.26 -35.61
C ILE A 213 26.07 56.54 -37.07
N GLY A 214 26.68 57.52 -37.69
CA GLY A 214 26.45 57.88 -39.09
C GLY A 214 26.98 56.84 -40.10
N GLU A 215 28.00 56.06 -39.75
CA GLU A 215 28.50 54.96 -40.59
C GLU A 215 27.68 53.67 -40.46
N LEU A 216 26.95 53.51 -39.36
CA LEU A 216 26.05 52.33 -39.11
C LEU A 216 24.70 52.53 -39.82
N MET A 217 24.39 53.74 -40.36
CA MET A 217 23.13 54.00 -41.04
C MET A 217 23.25 54.05 -42.58
N LYS A 218 24.39 53.72 -43.13
CA LYS A 218 24.56 53.54 -44.58
C LYS A 218 24.42 52.03 -44.88
#